data_84a1d70767e05fa5b7aa663a12b3d7f4
#
_entry.id   84a1d70767e05fa5b7aa663a12b3d7f4
#
_cell.length_a   1.000
_cell.length_b   1.000
_cell.length_c   1.000
_cell.angle_alpha   90.00
_cell.angle_beta   90.00
_cell.angle_gamma   90.00
#
_symmetry.space_group_name_H-M   'P 1'
#
loop_
_entity.id
_entity.type
_entity.pdbx_description
1 polymer ?
#
loop_
_entity_poly.entity_id
_entity_poly.type
_entity_poly.pdbx_seq_one_letter_code
_entity_poly.pdbx_strand_id
1 'polypeptide(L)'
;MKLKSEANIIIAIDALKKIMIIFLGPFLTAYFIKTSSESIIDLSIYYIFSYILLGIGSFIVASIVKNKFRIGMFRIGVIISFIYIMTIVILKDKVVDHLGLISILYGISQSTYWFPYNLFVINKIDNQERTDYTVKKNIIVSTVGVLCPILLGTIITATNFELTAIIILIISLIQIVLSFMLTPEKNINTLKKYNLLDSLKRIRKNKQIKKMFLVEFLIGFSISDGALGTLITILIFNVFKTNMNLGIISSISTVLSIIAIKLYGKYSKNKSDKKALIISSIIPVISVFIVLMNTNNITIIIYSFCYEIFVNGILSLSRTIRLFNMSDSSIIQKDDQSEFFSLREGILNLGRIVSYTILLIAGISSNVVMLNFALIILTLSIPLMGYILKDIEKFEGKKNETSK
;
A
#
# COMPACT_ATOMS: atom_id res chain seq x y z
N MET A 1 -4.69 17.75 24.42
CA MET A 1 -4.92 16.55 25.26
C MET A 1 -3.69 15.63 25.14
N LYS A 2 -3.20 15.05 26.26
CA LYS A 2 -2.12 14.05 26.19
C LYS A 2 -2.74 12.72 25.72
N LEU A 3 -2.32 12.21 24.53
CA LEU A 3 -2.67 10.87 24.10
C LEU A 3 -2.19 9.83 25.11
N LYS A 4 -2.96 8.76 25.29
CA LYS A 4 -2.54 7.63 26.13
C LYS A 4 -1.19 7.09 25.65
N SER A 5 -0.39 6.54 26.55
CA SER A 5 0.94 6.00 26.23
C SER A 5 0.92 5.01 25.06
N GLU A 6 -0.08 4.12 25.00
CA GLU A 6 -0.23 3.12 23.94
C GLU A 6 -0.50 3.72 22.55
N ALA A 7 -1.26 4.83 22.46
CA ALA A 7 -1.47 5.52 21.18
C ALA A 7 -0.15 6.06 20.60
N ASN A 8 0.78 6.51 21.44
CA ASN A 8 2.11 6.95 20.99
C ASN A 8 2.97 5.75 20.53
N ILE A 9 2.86 4.60 21.20
CA ILE A 9 3.55 3.37 20.77
C ILE A 9 3.04 2.93 19.40
N ILE A 10 1.73 2.96 19.17
CA ILE A 10 1.13 2.64 17.87
C ILE A 10 1.65 3.57 16.78
N ILE A 11 1.73 4.88 17.04
CA ILE A 11 2.29 5.86 16.08
C ILE A 11 3.77 5.58 15.79
N ALA A 12 4.56 5.21 16.78
CA ALA A 12 5.95 4.83 16.60
C ALA A 12 6.08 3.57 15.72
N ILE A 13 5.25 2.55 15.95
CA ILE A 13 5.18 1.34 15.12
C ILE A 13 4.84 1.69 13.65
N ASP A 14 3.87 2.59 13.42
CA ASP A 14 3.52 3.06 12.07
C ASP A 14 4.68 3.78 11.39
N ALA A 15 5.42 4.62 12.13
CA ALA A 15 6.59 5.33 11.62
C ALA A 15 7.71 4.35 11.20
N LEU A 16 8.03 3.37 12.06
CA LEU A 16 9.03 2.34 11.75
C LEU A 16 8.59 1.47 10.56
N LYS A 17 7.31 1.09 10.49
CA LYS A 17 6.77 0.35 9.35
C LYS A 17 6.87 1.15 8.05
N LYS A 18 6.66 2.47 8.09
CA LYS A 18 6.81 3.34 6.92
C LYS A 18 8.24 3.34 6.41
N ILE A 19 9.25 3.38 7.29
CA ILE A 19 10.67 3.26 6.91
C ILE A 19 10.93 1.93 6.19
N MET A 20 10.45 0.82 6.77
CA MET A 20 10.60 -0.51 6.17
C MET A 20 9.94 -0.61 4.79
N ILE A 21 8.73 -0.06 4.62
CA ILE A 21 8.03 -0.06 3.33
C ILE A 21 8.82 0.71 2.27
N ILE A 22 9.37 1.87 2.62
CA ILE A 22 10.18 2.68 1.70
C ILE A 22 11.44 1.90 1.27
N PHE A 23 12.10 1.22 2.20
CA PHE A 23 13.27 0.41 1.88
C PHE A 23 12.90 -0.80 1.01
N LEU A 24 11.89 -1.55 1.39
CA LEU A 24 11.46 -2.80 0.73
C LEU A 24 10.68 -2.57 -0.58
N GLY A 25 10.26 -1.36 -0.88
CA GLY A 25 9.64 -0.98 -2.15
C GLY A 25 10.71 -0.52 -3.17
N PRO A 26 10.91 0.80 -3.33
CA PRO A 26 11.76 1.33 -4.39
C PRO A 26 13.23 0.93 -4.28
N PHE A 27 13.81 0.83 -3.07
CA PHE A 27 15.23 0.50 -2.94
C PHE A 27 15.51 -1.00 -3.13
N LEU A 28 14.64 -1.89 -2.69
CA LEU A 28 14.74 -3.32 -3.03
C LEU A 28 14.56 -3.54 -4.53
N THR A 29 13.63 -2.83 -5.18
CA THR A 29 13.48 -2.87 -6.64
C THR A 29 14.78 -2.44 -7.34
N ALA A 30 15.39 -1.33 -6.90
CA ALA A 30 16.68 -0.86 -7.42
C ALA A 30 17.81 -1.87 -7.19
N TYR A 31 17.79 -2.58 -6.06
CA TYR A 31 18.76 -3.64 -5.77
C TYR A 31 18.60 -4.83 -6.73
N PHE A 32 17.38 -5.29 -6.99
CA PHE A 32 17.12 -6.33 -8.00
C PHE A 32 17.61 -5.91 -9.40
N ILE A 33 17.42 -4.64 -9.79
CA ILE A 33 17.91 -4.15 -11.08
C ILE A 33 19.45 -4.26 -11.18
N LYS A 34 20.15 -4.10 -10.06
CA LYS A 34 21.62 -4.18 -10.02
C LYS A 34 22.15 -5.60 -9.97
N THR A 35 21.46 -6.52 -9.30
CA THR A 35 21.96 -7.87 -8.99
C THR A 35 21.45 -8.95 -9.93
N SER A 36 20.34 -8.69 -10.64
CA SER A 36 19.75 -9.64 -11.59
C SER A 36 19.96 -9.21 -13.04
N SER A 37 20.33 -10.16 -13.89
CA SER A 37 20.32 -9.98 -15.35
C SER A 37 18.91 -9.93 -15.94
N GLU A 38 17.93 -10.56 -15.28
CA GLU A 38 16.53 -10.64 -15.67
C GLU A 38 15.61 -9.92 -14.66
N SER A 39 16.01 -8.75 -14.19
CA SER A 39 15.41 -8.04 -13.06
C SER A 39 13.89 -7.84 -13.12
N ILE A 40 13.33 -7.64 -14.32
CA ILE A 40 11.87 -7.47 -14.49
C ILE A 40 11.14 -8.79 -14.28
N ILE A 41 11.70 -9.90 -14.77
CA ILE A 41 11.15 -11.25 -14.60
C ILE A 41 11.18 -11.62 -13.12
N ASP A 42 12.34 -11.47 -12.49
CA ASP A 42 12.54 -11.82 -11.08
C ASP A 42 11.65 -11.01 -10.14
N LEU A 43 11.54 -9.69 -10.35
CA LEU A 43 10.62 -8.83 -9.61
C LEU A 43 9.16 -9.26 -9.81
N SER A 44 8.79 -9.60 -11.04
CA SER A 44 7.42 -10.03 -11.34
C SER A 44 7.09 -11.34 -10.63
N ILE A 45 7.99 -12.34 -10.70
CA ILE A 45 7.84 -13.62 -10.02
C ILE A 45 7.75 -13.41 -8.50
N TYR A 46 8.68 -12.65 -7.92
CA TYR A 46 8.69 -12.31 -6.51
C TYR A 46 7.35 -11.71 -6.05
N TYR A 47 6.82 -10.71 -6.76
CA TYR A 47 5.58 -10.06 -6.37
C TYR A 47 4.34 -10.92 -6.64
N ILE A 48 4.27 -11.70 -7.72
CA ILE A 48 3.16 -12.63 -7.99
C ILE A 48 3.01 -13.62 -6.84
N PHE A 49 4.10 -14.33 -6.47
CA PHE A 49 4.04 -15.29 -5.36
C PHE A 49 3.72 -14.60 -4.03
N SER A 50 4.30 -13.43 -3.77
CA SER A 50 4.02 -12.63 -2.57
C SER A 50 2.54 -12.28 -2.45
N TYR A 51 1.89 -11.83 -3.53
CA TYR A 51 0.49 -11.42 -3.50
C TYR A 51 -0.50 -12.58 -3.52
N ILE A 52 -0.14 -13.74 -4.09
CA ILE A 52 -0.91 -14.98 -3.93
C ILE A 52 -0.98 -15.34 -2.44
N LEU A 53 0.16 -15.37 -1.76
CA LEU A 53 0.24 -15.71 -0.35
C LEU A 53 -0.42 -14.67 0.55
N LEU A 54 -0.28 -13.37 0.21
CA LEU A 54 -0.95 -12.30 0.94
C LEU A 54 -2.47 -12.40 0.77
N GLY A 55 -2.97 -12.65 -0.43
CA GLY A 55 -4.40 -12.82 -0.69
C GLY A 55 -5.00 -14.00 0.08
N ILE A 56 -4.43 -15.20 -0.06
CA ILE A 56 -4.86 -16.40 0.66
C ILE A 56 -4.70 -16.22 2.16
N GLY A 57 -3.55 -15.71 2.61
CA GLY A 57 -3.25 -15.44 4.01
C GLY A 57 -4.24 -14.50 4.66
N SER A 58 -4.74 -13.48 3.94
CA SER A 58 -5.73 -12.55 4.45
C SER A 58 -7.05 -13.23 4.82
N PHE A 59 -7.51 -14.22 4.05
CA PHE A 59 -8.72 -14.99 4.40
C PHE A 59 -8.50 -15.89 5.63
N ILE A 60 -7.35 -16.57 5.71
CA ILE A 60 -6.99 -17.41 6.84
C ILE A 60 -6.89 -16.56 8.11
N VAL A 61 -6.15 -15.47 8.06
CA VAL A 61 -5.95 -14.56 9.19
C VAL A 61 -7.26 -13.94 9.63
N ALA A 62 -8.13 -13.51 8.70
CA ALA A 62 -9.44 -12.94 9.02
C ALA A 62 -10.32 -13.93 9.81
N SER A 63 -10.28 -15.22 9.46
CA SER A 63 -11.02 -16.25 10.19
C SER A 63 -10.54 -16.45 11.63
N ILE A 64 -9.23 -16.30 11.87
CA ILE A 64 -8.61 -16.44 13.19
C ILE A 64 -8.89 -15.22 14.07
N VAL A 65 -8.71 -14.00 13.50
CA VAL A 65 -8.72 -12.75 14.27
C VAL A 65 -10.09 -12.11 14.40
N LYS A 66 -11.12 -12.65 13.77
CA LYS A 66 -12.47 -12.07 13.84
C LYS A 66 -12.93 -11.83 15.27
N ASN A 67 -12.74 -12.82 16.13
CA ASN A 67 -13.26 -12.80 17.50
C ASN A 67 -12.18 -12.61 18.58
N LYS A 68 -10.90 -12.94 18.27
CA LYS A 68 -9.82 -12.93 19.28
C LYS A 68 -8.45 -12.99 18.60
N PHE A 69 -7.41 -12.89 19.38
CA PHE A 69 -6.02 -13.12 18.97
C PHE A 69 -5.44 -12.09 17.97
N ARG A 70 -6.01 -10.90 17.87
CA ARG A 70 -5.55 -9.85 16.91
C ARG A 70 -4.13 -9.42 17.18
N ILE A 71 -3.83 -9.01 18.42
CA ILE A 71 -2.48 -8.59 18.81
C ILE A 71 -1.45 -9.72 18.68
N GLY A 72 -1.84 -10.96 18.95
CA GLY A 72 -0.97 -12.13 18.78
C GLY A 72 -0.58 -12.33 17.33
N MET A 73 -1.56 -12.32 16.41
CA MET A 73 -1.28 -12.43 14.97
C MET A 73 -0.48 -11.25 14.43
N PHE A 74 -0.76 -10.04 14.91
CA PHE A 74 0.05 -8.87 14.58
C PHE A 74 1.53 -9.05 15.00
N ARG A 75 1.79 -9.52 16.24
CA ARG A 75 3.16 -9.81 16.70
C ARG A 75 3.85 -10.86 15.84
N ILE A 76 3.14 -11.93 15.46
CA ILE A 76 3.64 -12.93 14.51
C ILE A 76 4.04 -12.25 13.19
N GLY A 77 3.21 -11.35 12.67
CA GLY A 77 3.50 -10.59 11.45
C GLY A 77 4.75 -9.73 11.56
N VAL A 78 4.95 -9.07 12.71
CA VAL A 78 6.16 -8.27 12.98
C VAL A 78 7.41 -9.17 13.05
N ILE A 79 7.32 -10.31 13.72
CA ILE A 79 8.44 -11.27 13.82
C ILE A 79 8.79 -11.84 12.43
N ILE A 80 7.80 -12.23 11.62
CA ILE A 80 8.03 -12.73 10.27
C ILE A 80 8.62 -11.62 9.37
N SER A 81 8.20 -10.34 9.56
CA SER A 81 8.82 -9.21 8.86
C SER A 81 10.31 -9.06 9.21
N PHE A 82 10.69 -9.27 10.48
CA PHE A 82 12.09 -9.29 10.89
C PHE A 82 12.86 -10.45 10.23
N ILE A 83 12.30 -11.67 10.25
CA ILE A 83 12.91 -12.85 9.60
C ILE A 83 13.08 -12.59 8.10
N TYR A 84 12.11 -11.99 7.44
CA TYR A 84 12.18 -11.63 6.03
C TYR A 84 13.36 -10.67 5.74
N ILE A 85 13.53 -9.61 6.53
CA ILE A 85 14.64 -8.67 6.36
C ILE A 85 15.97 -9.35 6.69
N MET A 86 16.02 -10.16 7.74
CA MET A 86 17.20 -10.95 8.11
C MET A 86 17.62 -11.90 6.98
N THR A 87 16.66 -12.52 6.30
CA THR A 87 16.94 -13.38 5.14
C THR A 87 17.58 -12.58 4.00
N ILE A 88 17.11 -11.35 3.71
CA ILE A 88 17.72 -10.47 2.70
C ILE A 88 19.18 -10.14 3.09
N VAL A 89 19.42 -9.80 4.36
CA VAL A 89 20.76 -9.48 4.88
C VAL A 89 21.72 -10.67 4.75
N ILE A 90 21.23 -11.89 5.01
CA ILE A 90 22.05 -13.12 4.92
C ILE A 90 22.33 -13.49 3.47
N LEU A 91 21.32 -13.45 2.60
CA LEU A 91 21.43 -13.87 1.21
C LEU A 91 22.25 -12.90 0.36
N LYS A 92 22.23 -11.59 0.68
CA LYS A 92 22.93 -10.57 -0.12
C LYS A 92 22.58 -10.68 -1.62
N ASP A 93 23.59 -10.71 -2.49
CA ASP A 93 23.41 -10.83 -3.94
C ASP A 93 22.67 -12.12 -4.37
N LYS A 94 22.66 -13.16 -3.53
CA LYS A 94 21.94 -14.41 -3.78
C LYS A 94 20.43 -14.34 -3.49
N VAL A 95 19.91 -13.16 -3.15
CA VAL A 95 18.45 -12.94 -2.96
C VAL A 95 17.65 -13.38 -4.18
N VAL A 96 18.20 -13.15 -5.38
CA VAL A 96 17.56 -13.52 -6.66
C VAL A 96 17.44 -15.02 -6.85
N ASP A 97 18.42 -15.81 -6.33
CA ASP A 97 18.40 -17.28 -6.41
C ASP A 97 17.33 -17.91 -5.48
N HIS A 98 16.81 -17.12 -4.52
CA HIS A 98 15.90 -17.60 -3.48
C HIS A 98 14.54 -16.86 -3.51
N LEU A 99 14.06 -16.46 -4.70
CA LEU A 99 12.81 -15.73 -4.88
C LEU A 99 11.61 -16.37 -4.18
N GLY A 100 11.50 -17.70 -4.25
CA GLY A 100 10.42 -18.44 -3.59
C GLY A 100 10.39 -18.21 -2.07
N LEU A 101 11.54 -18.32 -1.41
CA LEU A 101 11.65 -18.13 0.04
C LEU A 101 11.28 -16.71 0.46
N ILE A 102 11.86 -15.71 -0.20
CA ILE A 102 11.60 -14.30 0.13
C ILE A 102 10.16 -13.88 -0.17
N SER A 103 9.55 -14.43 -1.22
CA SER A 103 8.13 -14.21 -1.54
C SER A 103 7.21 -14.79 -0.47
N ILE A 104 7.49 -16.01 0.00
CA ILE A 104 6.74 -16.67 1.08
C ILE A 104 6.82 -15.83 2.36
N LEU A 105 8.02 -15.45 2.77
CA LEU A 105 8.21 -14.64 3.98
C LEU A 105 7.52 -13.29 3.87
N TYR A 106 7.62 -12.60 2.73
CA TYR A 106 6.94 -11.33 2.52
C TYR A 106 5.42 -11.49 2.56
N GLY A 107 4.84 -12.40 1.78
CA GLY A 107 3.39 -12.60 1.69
C GLY A 107 2.77 -12.96 3.05
N ILE A 108 3.39 -13.88 3.81
CA ILE A 108 2.91 -14.25 5.14
C ILE A 108 3.10 -13.08 6.13
N SER A 109 4.22 -12.36 6.08
CA SER A 109 4.44 -11.21 6.97
C SER A 109 3.39 -10.12 6.77
N GLN A 110 3.04 -9.79 5.52
CA GLN A 110 2.06 -8.75 5.22
C GLN A 110 0.63 -9.14 5.60
N SER A 111 0.21 -10.40 5.34
CA SER A 111 -1.12 -10.88 5.69
C SER A 111 -1.34 -10.94 7.21
N THR A 112 -0.33 -11.40 7.95
CA THR A 112 -0.38 -11.49 9.43
C THR A 112 -0.14 -10.15 10.13
N TYR A 113 0.41 -9.14 9.43
CA TYR A 113 0.62 -7.80 9.95
C TYR A 113 -0.61 -6.90 9.76
N TRP A 114 -0.98 -6.61 8.50
CA TRP A 114 -1.90 -5.50 8.18
C TRP A 114 -3.33 -5.75 8.64
N PHE A 115 -3.87 -6.93 8.39
CA PHE A 115 -5.27 -7.22 8.71
C PHE A 115 -5.53 -7.18 10.23
N PRO A 116 -4.76 -7.91 11.08
CA PRO A 116 -4.94 -7.86 12.52
C PRO A 116 -4.64 -6.48 13.11
N TYR A 117 -3.61 -5.80 12.61
CA TYR A 117 -3.22 -4.48 13.07
C TYR A 117 -4.33 -3.44 12.87
N ASN A 118 -4.92 -3.38 11.68
CA ASN A 118 -6.00 -2.44 11.40
C ASN A 118 -7.20 -2.66 12.33
N LEU A 119 -7.60 -3.92 12.55
CA LEU A 119 -8.68 -4.26 13.48
C LEU A 119 -8.32 -3.92 14.93
N PHE A 120 -7.08 -4.17 15.34
CA PHE A 120 -6.57 -3.84 16.66
C PHE A 120 -6.62 -2.33 16.92
N VAL A 121 -6.09 -1.52 16.01
CA VAL A 121 -6.04 -0.05 16.16
C VAL A 121 -7.43 0.56 16.23
N ILE A 122 -8.37 0.12 15.38
CA ILE A 122 -9.75 0.63 15.39
C ILE A 122 -10.42 0.43 16.76
N ASN A 123 -10.13 -0.70 17.41
CA ASN A 123 -10.74 -1.02 18.71
C ASN A 123 -9.97 -0.47 19.91
N LYS A 124 -8.68 -0.17 19.74
CA LYS A 124 -7.82 0.31 20.83
C LYS A 124 -7.89 1.82 21.03
N ILE A 125 -8.09 2.57 19.93
CA ILE A 125 -8.15 4.03 19.98
C ILE A 125 -9.59 4.47 20.24
N ASP A 126 -9.82 5.09 21.39
CA ASP A 126 -11.12 5.62 21.78
C ASP A 126 -11.61 6.71 20.81
N ASN A 127 -12.92 6.77 20.58
CA ASN A 127 -13.51 7.75 19.65
C ASN A 127 -13.15 9.19 19.99
N GLN A 128 -13.01 9.53 21.28
CA GLN A 128 -12.64 10.87 21.76
C GLN A 128 -11.20 11.25 21.37
N GLU A 129 -10.28 10.29 21.38
CA GLU A 129 -8.85 10.49 21.05
C GLU A 129 -8.54 10.27 19.58
N ARG A 130 -9.49 9.74 18.78
CA ARG A 130 -9.27 9.30 17.40
C ARG A 130 -8.81 10.43 16.49
N THR A 131 -9.34 11.64 16.65
CA THR A 131 -8.93 12.79 15.85
C THR A 131 -7.49 13.19 16.14
N ASP A 132 -7.13 13.36 17.42
CA ASP A 132 -5.78 13.75 17.85
C ASP A 132 -4.75 12.69 17.44
N TYR A 133 -5.09 11.40 17.62
CA TYR A 133 -4.28 10.28 17.18
C TYR A 133 -4.04 10.33 15.66
N THR A 134 -5.11 10.50 14.88
CA THR A 134 -5.00 10.50 13.41
C THR A 134 -4.17 11.66 12.90
N VAL A 135 -4.35 12.87 13.47
CA VAL A 135 -3.56 14.05 13.10
C VAL A 135 -2.08 13.82 13.43
N LYS A 136 -1.76 13.38 14.64
CA LYS A 136 -0.38 13.15 15.06
C LYS A 136 0.30 12.03 14.24
N LYS A 137 -0.42 10.91 14.04
CA LYS A 137 0.05 9.82 13.17
C LYS A 137 0.37 10.33 11.76
N ASN A 138 -0.55 11.06 11.15
CA ASN A 138 -0.36 11.55 9.78
C ASN A 138 0.83 12.50 9.67
N ILE A 139 1.03 13.40 10.64
CA ILE A 139 2.20 14.29 10.67
C ILE A 139 3.49 13.46 10.72
N ILE A 140 3.60 12.53 11.67
CA ILE A 140 4.83 11.74 11.85
C ILE A 140 5.10 10.84 10.64
N VAL A 141 4.11 10.08 10.18
CA VAL A 141 4.26 9.15 9.05
C VAL A 141 4.54 9.90 7.74
N SER A 142 3.95 11.09 7.54
CA SER A 142 4.25 11.92 6.37
C SER A 142 5.65 12.51 6.43
N THR A 143 6.11 12.96 7.60
CA THR A 143 7.49 13.45 7.79
C THR A 143 8.49 12.34 7.48
N VAL A 144 8.27 11.13 7.99
CA VAL A 144 9.08 9.95 7.64
C VAL A 144 9.02 9.69 6.13
N GLY A 145 7.83 9.78 5.52
CA GLY A 145 7.63 9.60 4.08
C GLY A 145 8.44 10.58 3.21
N VAL A 146 8.68 11.78 3.70
CA VAL A 146 9.49 12.80 3.01
C VAL A 146 10.98 12.63 3.26
N LEU A 147 11.39 12.44 4.51
CA LEU A 147 12.82 12.43 4.88
C LEU A 147 13.48 11.08 4.57
N CYS A 148 12.76 9.97 4.80
CA CYS A 148 13.34 8.65 4.73
C CYS A 148 13.87 8.25 3.34
N PRO A 149 13.21 8.54 2.20
CA PRO A 149 13.77 8.18 0.89
C PRO A 149 15.10 8.87 0.60
N ILE A 150 15.26 10.15 0.96
CA ILE A 150 16.54 10.87 0.80
C ILE A 150 17.61 10.23 1.69
N LEU A 151 17.30 9.99 2.97
CA LEU A 151 18.26 9.41 3.91
C LEU A 151 18.70 8.01 3.47
N LEU A 152 17.77 7.13 3.11
CA LEU A 152 18.09 5.78 2.63
C LEU A 152 18.88 5.83 1.32
N GLY A 153 18.44 6.64 0.36
CA GLY A 153 19.14 6.80 -0.91
C GLY A 153 20.57 7.30 -0.73
N THR A 154 20.80 8.26 0.17
CA THR A 154 22.14 8.77 0.50
C THR A 154 22.99 7.71 1.19
N ILE A 155 22.44 6.99 2.19
CA ILE A 155 23.17 5.92 2.91
C ILE A 155 23.56 4.81 1.93
N ILE A 156 22.63 4.32 1.10
CA ILE A 156 22.92 3.26 0.13
C ILE A 156 23.97 3.71 -0.89
N THR A 157 23.97 4.97 -1.29
CA THR A 157 24.94 5.51 -2.26
C THR A 157 26.32 5.71 -1.63
N ALA A 158 26.36 6.16 -0.36
CA ALA A 158 27.60 6.38 0.37
C ALA A 158 28.24 5.09 0.89
N THR A 159 27.45 4.03 1.08
CA THR A 159 27.89 2.73 1.59
C THR A 159 27.52 1.62 0.61
N ASN A 160 26.50 0.83 0.94
CA ASN A 160 25.90 -0.21 0.10
C ASN A 160 24.49 -0.55 0.58
N PHE A 161 23.79 -1.40 -0.19
CA PHE A 161 22.43 -1.87 0.14
C PHE A 161 22.45 -2.76 1.41
N GLU A 162 23.43 -3.62 1.56
CA GLU A 162 23.53 -4.61 2.65
C GLU A 162 23.66 -3.93 4.01
N LEU A 163 24.51 -2.90 4.11
CA LEU A 163 24.70 -2.15 5.36
C LEU A 163 23.41 -1.40 5.72
N THR A 164 22.72 -0.84 4.72
CA THR A 164 21.41 -0.21 4.93
C THR A 164 20.37 -1.27 5.36
N ALA A 165 20.39 -2.47 4.79
CA ALA A 165 19.51 -3.57 5.20
C ALA A 165 19.73 -3.98 6.67
N ILE A 166 20.98 -3.93 7.18
CA ILE A 166 21.27 -4.15 8.61
C ILE A 166 20.64 -3.05 9.47
N ILE A 167 20.69 -1.78 9.05
CA ILE A 167 20.00 -0.69 9.77
C ILE A 167 18.49 -0.95 9.82
N ILE A 168 17.90 -1.38 8.71
CA ILE A 168 16.46 -1.72 8.66
C ILE A 168 16.16 -2.95 9.53
N LEU A 169 17.06 -3.90 9.63
CA LEU A 169 16.93 -5.06 10.54
C LEU A 169 16.86 -4.60 11.99
N ILE A 170 17.74 -3.67 12.41
CA ILE A 170 17.69 -3.08 13.76
C ILE A 170 16.37 -2.34 13.98
N ILE A 171 15.89 -1.57 13.01
CA ILE A 171 14.58 -0.89 13.07
C ILE A 171 13.45 -1.91 13.26
N SER A 172 13.50 -3.04 12.54
CA SER A 172 12.48 -4.09 12.68
C SER A 172 12.54 -4.78 14.05
N LEU A 173 13.73 -4.91 14.66
CA LEU A 173 13.89 -5.41 16.02
C LEU A 173 13.24 -4.46 17.04
N ILE A 174 13.46 -3.14 16.88
CA ILE A 174 12.79 -2.13 17.72
C ILE A 174 11.27 -2.26 17.57
N GLN A 175 10.77 -2.50 16.35
CA GLN A 175 9.32 -2.70 16.12
C GLN A 175 8.78 -3.92 16.87
N ILE A 176 9.56 -5.03 16.96
CA ILE A 176 9.20 -6.21 17.76
C ILE A 176 9.04 -5.78 19.22
N VAL A 177 10.03 -5.13 19.82
CA VAL A 177 9.98 -4.67 21.21
C VAL A 177 8.74 -3.82 21.45
N LEU A 178 8.49 -2.82 20.62
CA LEU A 178 7.32 -1.96 20.75
C LEU A 178 5.99 -2.73 20.62
N SER A 179 5.94 -3.76 19.77
CA SER A 179 4.73 -4.59 19.62
C SER A 179 4.37 -5.36 20.89
N PHE A 180 5.38 -5.77 21.67
CA PHE A 180 5.18 -6.46 22.95
C PHE A 180 4.80 -5.51 24.10
N MET A 181 5.08 -4.20 23.97
CA MET A 181 4.63 -3.19 24.94
C MET A 181 3.12 -2.87 24.80
N LEU A 182 2.46 -3.25 23.70
CA LEU A 182 1.02 -3.07 23.54
C LEU A 182 0.25 -4.10 24.35
N THR A 183 -0.81 -3.68 25.04
CA THR A 183 -1.70 -4.61 25.76
C THR A 183 -2.82 -5.12 24.85
N PRO A 184 -3.29 -6.37 25.08
CA PRO A 184 -4.42 -6.91 24.32
C PRO A 184 -5.68 -6.04 24.42
N GLU A 185 -6.50 -6.10 23.39
CA GLU A 185 -7.83 -5.47 23.40
C GLU A 185 -8.75 -6.17 24.42
N LYS A 186 -9.73 -5.42 24.92
CA LYS A 186 -10.86 -6.03 25.66
C LYS A 186 -11.60 -6.98 24.70
N ASN A 187 -12.03 -8.13 25.21
CA ASN A 187 -12.73 -9.16 24.43
C ASN A 187 -13.89 -8.55 23.63
N ILE A 188 -13.84 -8.70 22.32
CA ILE A 188 -14.90 -8.30 21.42
C ILE A 188 -15.75 -9.54 21.18
N ASN A 189 -16.90 -9.60 21.86
CA ASN A 189 -17.89 -10.63 21.61
C ASN A 189 -18.60 -10.32 20.28
N THR A 190 -18.07 -10.84 19.16
CA THR A 190 -18.83 -10.89 17.93
C THR A 190 -19.72 -12.14 17.95
N LEU A 191 -21.01 -11.94 17.71
CA LEU A 191 -22.01 -13.00 17.83
C LEU A 191 -21.91 -14.04 16.70
N LYS A 192 -21.29 -13.69 15.56
CA LYS A 192 -21.24 -14.56 14.36
C LYS A 192 -19.83 -15.11 14.10
N LYS A 193 -19.76 -16.38 13.78
CA LYS A 193 -18.54 -17.02 13.23
C LYS A 193 -18.22 -16.43 11.85
N TYR A 194 -16.93 -16.44 11.48
CA TYR A 194 -16.50 -16.08 10.14
C TYR A 194 -17.15 -16.98 9.08
N ASN A 195 -17.88 -16.38 8.13
CA ASN A 195 -18.54 -17.10 7.05
C ASN A 195 -18.46 -16.28 5.75
N LEU A 196 -17.45 -16.58 4.95
CA LEU A 196 -17.16 -15.88 3.71
C LEU A 196 -18.28 -16.03 2.67
N LEU A 197 -18.85 -17.26 2.54
CA LEU A 197 -19.84 -17.56 1.51
C LEU A 197 -21.15 -16.80 1.73
N ASP A 198 -21.63 -16.74 2.97
CA ASP A 198 -22.85 -16.01 3.30
C ASP A 198 -22.68 -14.51 3.16
N SER A 199 -21.51 -14.00 3.55
CA SER A 199 -21.18 -12.59 3.35
C SER A 199 -21.06 -12.24 1.87
N LEU A 200 -20.46 -13.09 1.05
CA LEU A 200 -20.41 -12.92 -0.41
C LEU A 200 -21.80 -12.85 -1.03
N LYS A 201 -22.73 -13.72 -0.62
CA LYS A 201 -24.12 -13.72 -1.14
C LYS A 201 -24.83 -12.40 -0.81
N ARG A 202 -24.61 -11.83 0.39
CA ARG A 202 -25.19 -10.54 0.79
C ARG A 202 -24.55 -9.37 0.06
N ILE A 203 -23.22 -9.31 0.06
CA ILE A 203 -22.40 -8.24 -0.54
C ILE A 203 -22.63 -8.17 -2.05
N ARG A 204 -22.73 -9.32 -2.74
CA ARG A 204 -22.92 -9.40 -4.19
C ARG A 204 -24.21 -8.73 -4.68
N LYS A 205 -25.22 -8.57 -3.83
CA LYS A 205 -26.47 -7.90 -4.20
C LYS A 205 -26.34 -6.37 -4.30
N ASN A 206 -25.38 -5.77 -3.60
CA ASN A 206 -25.23 -4.31 -3.56
C ASN A 206 -24.36 -3.80 -4.73
N LYS A 207 -24.93 -2.89 -5.55
CA LYS A 207 -24.29 -2.31 -6.72
C LYS A 207 -23.09 -1.42 -6.36
N GLN A 208 -23.15 -0.70 -5.24
CA GLN A 208 -22.08 0.18 -4.79
C GLN A 208 -20.85 -0.63 -4.32
N ILE A 209 -21.09 -1.74 -3.62
CA ILE A 209 -20.01 -2.65 -3.19
C ILE A 209 -19.32 -3.28 -4.40
N LYS A 210 -20.08 -3.71 -5.43
CA LYS A 210 -19.48 -4.22 -6.67
C LYS A 210 -18.58 -3.19 -7.35
N LYS A 211 -19.04 -1.93 -7.47
CA LYS A 211 -18.24 -0.84 -8.00
C LYS A 211 -16.96 -0.64 -7.18
N MET A 212 -17.07 -0.66 -5.84
CA MET A 212 -15.93 -0.52 -4.96
C MET A 212 -14.92 -1.66 -5.11
N PHE A 213 -15.38 -2.90 -5.23
CA PHE A 213 -14.51 -4.04 -5.48
C PHE A 213 -13.81 -3.98 -6.84
N LEU A 214 -14.48 -3.45 -7.87
CA LEU A 214 -13.84 -3.21 -9.16
C LEU A 214 -12.77 -2.12 -9.05
N VAL A 215 -13.03 -1.04 -8.29
CA VAL A 215 -12.01 -0.03 -7.97
C VAL A 215 -10.82 -0.66 -7.23
N GLU A 216 -11.05 -1.53 -6.23
CA GLU A 216 -9.99 -2.22 -5.50
C GLU A 216 -9.15 -3.12 -6.42
N PHE A 217 -9.77 -3.81 -7.37
CA PHE A 217 -9.05 -4.58 -8.38
C PHE A 217 -8.16 -3.68 -9.25
N LEU A 218 -8.70 -2.54 -9.75
CA LEU A 218 -7.95 -1.59 -10.59
C LEU A 218 -6.82 -0.90 -9.82
N ILE A 219 -6.98 -0.71 -8.51
CA ILE A 219 -5.90 -0.22 -7.63
C ILE A 219 -4.71 -1.18 -7.62
N GLY A 220 -4.94 -2.48 -7.71
CA GLY A 220 -3.89 -3.47 -7.85
C GLY A 220 -3.00 -3.26 -9.09
N PHE A 221 -3.50 -2.61 -10.14
CA PHE A 221 -2.70 -2.25 -11.32
C PHE A 221 -1.89 -0.97 -11.10
N SER A 222 -2.50 0.04 -10.49
CA SER A 222 -2.11 1.45 -10.67
C SER A 222 -1.60 2.14 -9.42
N ILE A 223 -1.69 1.55 -8.22
CA ILE A 223 -1.15 2.18 -7.01
C ILE A 223 0.23 1.59 -6.68
N SER A 224 1.00 2.32 -5.88
CA SER A 224 2.44 2.13 -5.62
C SER A 224 2.89 0.69 -5.32
N ASP A 225 1.98 -0.16 -4.84
CA ASP A 225 2.27 -1.57 -4.58
C ASP A 225 1.94 -2.48 -5.80
N GLY A 226 1.40 -1.92 -6.89
CA GLY A 226 1.16 -2.62 -8.15
C GLY A 226 2.33 -2.50 -9.13
N ALA A 227 2.25 -3.23 -10.24
CA ALA A 227 3.31 -3.28 -11.23
C ALA A 227 3.65 -1.90 -11.84
N LEU A 228 2.69 -0.97 -11.91
CA LEU A 228 2.92 0.37 -12.42
C LEU A 228 3.90 1.17 -11.53
N GLY A 229 3.76 1.10 -10.21
CA GLY A 229 4.70 1.76 -9.28
C GLY A 229 6.11 1.20 -9.39
N THR A 230 6.23 -0.12 -9.57
CA THR A 230 7.51 -0.79 -9.83
C THR A 230 8.13 -0.34 -11.15
N LEU A 231 7.34 -0.27 -12.25
CA LEU A 231 7.81 0.25 -13.54
C LEU A 231 8.32 1.69 -13.44
N ILE A 232 7.62 2.58 -12.75
CA ILE A 232 8.06 3.95 -12.53
C ILE A 232 9.41 3.97 -11.79
N THR A 233 9.57 3.14 -10.76
CA THR A 233 10.84 2.99 -10.04
C THR A 233 11.96 2.51 -10.96
N ILE A 234 11.68 1.53 -11.82
CA ILE A 234 12.63 1.02 -12.83
C ILE A 234 13.02 2.12 -13.82
N LEU A 235 12.05 2.88 -14.32
CA LEU A 235 12.32 4.01 -15.24
C LEU A 235 13.20 5.07 -14.60
N ILE A 236 12.90 5.48 -13.36
CA ILE A 236 13.72 6.46 -12.62
C ILE A 236 15.12 5.90 -12.44
N PHE A 237 15.26 4.67 -11.94
CA PHE A 237 16.55 4.09 -11.66
C PHE A 237 17.39 3.87 -12.92
N ASN A 238 16.78 3.44 -14.04
CA ASN A 238 17.48 3.23 -15.31
C ASN A 238 18.05 4.52 -15.90
N VAL A 239 17.38 5.65 -15.70
CA VAL A 239 17.83 6.94 -16.21
C VAL A 239 18.86 7.60 -15.28
N PHE A 240 18.58 7.62 -13.99
CA PHE A 240 19.44 8.34 -13.03
C PHE A 240 20.56 7.48 -12.42
N LYS A 241 20.50 6.16 -12.50
CA LYS A 241 21.52 5.18 -12.09
C LYS A 241 21.96 5.21 -10.61
N THR A 242 21.40 6.09 -9.79
CA THR A 242 21.79 6.25 -8.38
C THR A 242 20.62 6.14 -7.42
N ASN A 243 20.84 5.51 -6.27
CA ASN A 243 19.84 5.43 -5.19
C ASN A 243 19.56 6.81 -4.57
N MET A 244 20.55 7.71 -4.56
CA MET A 244 20.37 9.07 -4.07
C MET A 244 19.33 9.83 -4.91
N ASN A 245 19.41 9.79 -6.24
CA ASN A 245 18.45 10.44 -7.12
C ASN A 245 17.06 9.82 -7.00
N LEU A 246 16.97 8.48 -6.88
CA LEU A 246 15.72 7.79 -6.60
C LEU A 246 15.10 8.29 -5.29
N GLY A 247 15.90 8.46 -4.24
CA GLY A 247 15.47 8.98 -2.95
C GLY A 247 14.98 10.44 -3.04
N ILE A 248 15.71 11.31 -3.74
CA ILE A 248 15.35 12.73 -3.93
C ILE A 248 14.02 12.84 -4.69
N ILE A 249 13.88 12.16 -5.82
CA ILE A 249 12.66 12.18 -6.64
C ILE A 249 11.47 11.66 -5.81
N SER A 250 11.63 10.55 -5.09
CA SER A 250 10.59 9.98 -4.23
C SER A 250 10.17 10.95 -3.12
N SER A 251 11.10 11.67 -2.52
CA SER A 251 10.82 12.66 -1.47
C SER A 251 10.07 13.86 -2.01
N ILE A 252 10.51 14.43 -3.12
CA ILE A 252 9.81 15.56 -3.77
C ILE A 252 8.40 15.12 -4.19
N SER A 253 8.26 13.95 -4.80
CA SER A 253 6.97 13.36 -5.17
C SER A 253 6.03 13.25 -3.96
N THR A 254 6.54 12.80 -2.80
CA THR A 254 5.76 12.69 -1.56
C THR A 254 5.31 14.07 -1.06
N VAL A 255 6.16 15.10 -1.11
CA VAL A 255 5.76 16.48 -0.74
C VAL A 255 4.64 16.97 -1.63
N LEU A 256 4.78 16.80 -2.96
CA LEU A 256 3.75 17.19 -3.92
C LEU A 256 2.43 16.46 -3.68
N SER A 257 2.48 15.17 -3.37
CA SER A 257 1.30 14.36 -3.01
C SER A 257 0.62 14.88 -1.75
N ILE A 258 1.37 15.22 -0.70
CA ILE A 258 0.82 15.80 0.54
C ILE A 258 0.09 17.14 0.27
N ILE A 259 0.69 18.02 -0.55
CA ILE A 259 0.08 19.27 -0.96
C ILE A 259 -1.24 18.99 -1.72
N ALA A 260 -1.21 18.08 -2.68
CA ALA A 260 -2.39 17.70 -3.47
C ALA A 260 -3.52 17.12 -2.60
N ILE A 261 -3.19 16.24 -1.65
CA ILE A 261 -4.13 15.68 -0.67
C ILE A 261 -4.80 16.79 0.14
N LYS A 262 -4.03 17.77 0.63
CA LYS A 262 -4.54 18.90 1.41
C LYS A 262 -5.50 19.77 0.58
N LEU A 263 -5.11 20.11 -0.65
CA LEU A 263 -5.92 20.91 -1.56
C LEU A 263 -7.20 20.18 -1.96
N TYR A 264 -7.10 18.90 -2.34
CA TYR A 264 -8.25 18.07 -2.67
C TYR A 264 -9.18 17.89 -1.48
N GLY A 265 -8.67 17.64 -0.28
CA GLY A 265 -9.45 17.50 0.94
C GLY A 265 -10.28 18.76 1.24
N LYS A 266 -9.72 19.97 1.04
CA LYS A 266 -10.44 21.24 1.16
C LYS A 266 -11.53 21.40 0.08
N TYR A 267 -11.17 21.07 -1.17
CA TYR A 267 -12.10 21.17 -2.31
C TYR A 267 -13.28 20.20 -2.16
N SER A 268 -13.02 18.95 -1.81
CA SER A 268 -14.01 17.87 -1.79
C SER A 268 -15.04 17.96 -0.65
N LYS A 269 -14.78 18.80 0.38
CA LYS A 269 -15.74 19.07 1.46
C LYS A 269 -16.91 19.91 0.99
N ASN A 270 -16.67 20.88 0.12
CA ASN A 270 -17.62 21.92 -0.25
C ASN A 270 -18.22 21.75 -1.64
N LYS A 271 -17.67 20.87 -2.48
CA LYS A 271 -18.07 20.69 -3.87
C LYS A 271 -18.10 19.22 -4.27
N SER A 272 -18.88 18.91 -5.31
CA SER A 272 -18.82 17.61 -5.96
C SER A 272 -17.42 17.37 -6.54
N ASP A 273 -16.77 16.26 -6.14
CA ASP A 273 -15.43 15.91 -6.57
C ASP A 273 -15.37 15.15 -7.90
N LYS A 274 -16.51 14.91 -8.56
CA LYS A 274 -16.60 14.14 -9.81
C LYS A 274 -15.65 14.64 -10.90
N LYS A 275 -15.60 15.97 -11.12
CA LYS A 275 -14.70 16.58 -12.10
C LYS A 275 -13.22 16.39 -11.72
N ALA A 276 -12.91 16.59 -10.44
CA ALA A 276 -11.55 16.41 -9.93
C ALA A 276 -11.06 14.96 -10.13
N LEU A 277 -11.91 13.97 -9.89
CA LEU A 277 -11.57 12.56 -10.08
C LEU A 277 -11.31 12.21 -11.56
N ILE A 278 -12.13 12.74 -12.48
CA ILE A 278 -11.92 12.54 -13.92
C ILE A 278 -10.58 13.18 -14.36
N ILE A 279 -10.37 14.45 -14.01
CA ILE A 279 -9.13 15.17 -14.36
C ILE A 279 -7.91 14.42 -13.80
N SER A 280 -7.95 14.03 -12.52
CA SER A 280 -6.87 13.30 -11.86
C SER A 280 -6.61 11.92 -12.49
N SER A 281 -7.58 11.33 -13.16
CA SER A 281 -7.40 10.06 -13.83
C SER A 281 -6.88 10.18 -15.28
N ILE A 282 -7.08 11.33 -15.93
CA ILE A 282 -6.63 11.57 -17.32
C ILE A 282 -5.17 12.07 -17.38
N ILE A 283 -4.75 12.93 -16.45
CA ILE A 283 -3.42 13.54 -16.47
C ILE A 283 -2.28 12.50 -16.49
N PRO A 284 -2.30 11.41 -15.69
CA PRO A 284 -1.27 10.36 -15.77
C PRO A 284 -1.18 9.69 -17.14
N VAL A 285 -2.30 9.56 -17.85
CA VAL A 285 -2.31 9.00 -19.22
C VAL A 285 -1.64 9.95 -20.20
N ILE A 286 -1.93 11.25 -20.13
CA ILE A 286 -1.25 12.24 -20.97
C ILE A 286 0.26 12.20 -20.69
N SER A 287 0.66 12.16 -19.42
CA SER A 287 2.07 12.16 -19.05
C SER A 287 2.82 10.90 -19.49
N VAL A 288 2.17 9.72 -19.53
CA VAL A 288 2.81 8.51 -20.06
C VAL A 288 3.08 8.62 -21.58
N PHE A 289 2.16 9.20 -22.35
CA PHE A 289 2.42 9.42 -23.77
C PHE A 289 3.60 10.36 -24.00
N ILE A 290 3.79 11.38 -23.17
CA ILE A 290 4.96 12.27 -23.23
C ILE A 290 6.26 11.46 -23.00
N VAL A 291 6.28 10.55 -22.01
CA VAL A 291 7.43 9.67 -21.76
C VAL A 291 7.70 8.76 -22.96
N LEU A 292 6.67 8.20 -23.59
CA LEU A 292 6.82 7.29 -24.72
C LEU A 292 7.32 7.99 -25.99
N MET A 293 6.96 9.27 -26.18
CA MET A 293 7.46 10.07 -27.30
C MET A 293 8.95 10.45 -27.14
N ASN A 294 9.37 10.72 -25.91
CA ASN A 294 10.75 11.09 -25.61
C ASN A 294 11.13 10.69 -24.19
N THR A 295 11.78 9.56 -24.04
CA THR A 295 12.23 9.03 -22.75
C THR A 295 13.52 9.71 -22.33
N ASN A 296 13.42 10.71 -21.47
CA ASN A 296 14.55 11.43 -20.88
C ASN A 296 14.30 11.74 -19.39
N ASN A 297 15.30 12.33 -18.74
CA ASN A 297 15.25 12.65 -17.29
C ASN A 297 14.02 13.50 -16.96
N ILE A 298 13.69 14.50 -17.75
CA ILE A 298 12.62 15.46 -17.48
C ILE A 298 11.25 14.80 -17.62
N THR A 299 11.02 14.04 -18.69
CA THR A 299 9.73 13.40 -18.95
C THR A 299 9.41 12.34 -17.90
N ILE A 300 10.41 11.58 -17.45
CA ILE A 300 10.25 10.58 -16.38
C ILE A 300 9.93 11.26 -15.03
N ILE A 301 10.59 12.36 -14.70
CA ILE A 301 10.28 13.14 -13.49
C ILE A 301 8.83 13.67 -13.55
N ILE A 302 8.43 14.26 -14.67
CA ILE A 302 7.07 14.77 -14.86
C ILE A 302 6.05 13.65 -14.69
N TYR A 303 6.28 12.48 -15.30
CA TYR A 303 5.39 11.33 -15.16
C TYR A 303 5.31 10.84 -13.70
N SER A 304 6.45 10.70 -13.03
CA SER A 304 6.51 10.31 -11.63
C SER A 304 5.74 11.28 -10.73
N PHE A 305 5.90 12.59 -10.94
CA PHE A 305 5.18 13.60 -10.17
C PHE A 305 3.68 13.58 -10.47
N CYS A 306 3.28 13.49 -11.73
CA CYS A 306 1.86 13.36 -12.11
C CYS A 306 1.24 12.10 -11.47
N TYR A 307 1.92 10.97 -11.53
CA TYR A 307 1.47 9.73 -10.91
C TYR A 307 1.30 9.90 -9.40
N GLU A 308 2.29 10.45 -8.71
CA GLU A 308 2.24 10.59 -7.25
C GLU A 308 1.17 11.59 -6.79
N ILE A 309 1.01 12.71 -7.48
CA ILE A 309 0.00 13.73 -7.19
C ILE A 309 -1.41 13.20 -7.42
N PHE A 310 -1.67 12.69 -8.60
CA PHE A 310 -3.03 12.39 -9.04
C PHE A 310 -3.48 10.99 -8.65
N VAL A 311 -2.62 9.97 -8.74
CA VAL A 311 -2.98 8.58 -8.43
C VAL A 311 -2.83 8.30 -6.95
N ASN A 312 -1.61 8.41 -6.41
CA ASN A 312 -1.34 8.13 -5.00
C ASN A 312 -1.92 9.19 -4.06
N GLY A 313 -1.97 10.45 -4.49
CA GLY A 313 -2.58 11.54 -3.73
C GLY A 313 -4.10 11.54 -3.82
N ILE A 314 -4.65 12.03 -4.94
CA ILE A 314 -6.08 12.37 -5.05
C ILE A 314 -6.96 11.12 -5.17
N LEU A 315 -6.68 10.23 -6.12
CA LEU A 315 -7.53 9.05 -6.36
C LEU A 315 -7.49 8.07 -5.20
N SER A 316 -6.31 7.81 -4.63
CA SER A 316 -6.14 6.94 -3.47
C SER A 316 -6.83 7.48 -2.22
N LEU A 317 -6.75 8.81 -1.95
CA LEU A 317 -7.46 9.43 -0.84
C LEU A 317 -8.98 9.31 -1.02
N SER A 318 -9.47 9.67 -2.21
CA SER A 318 -10.90 9.59 -2.52
C SER A 318 -11.47 8.18 -2.36
N ARG A 319 -10.73 7.18 -2.85
CA ARG A 319 -11.07 5.77 -2.67
C ARG A 319 -11.09 5.39 -1.20
N THR A 320 -10.08 5.77 -0.43
CA THR A 320 -9.97 5.43 1.00
C THR A 320 -11.15 5.99 1.79
N ILE A 321 -11.52 7.24 1.55
CA ILE A 321 -12.70 7.87 2.18
C ILE A 321 -13.97 7.08 1.87
N ARG A 322 -14.21 6.75 0.59
CA ARG A 322 -15.42 6.00 0.18
C ARG A 322 -15.46 4.59 0.76
N LEU A 323 -14.32 3.91 0.81
CA LEU A 323 -14.21 2.57 1.38
C LEU A 323 -14.57 2.57 2.87
N PHE A 324 -13.98 3.48 3.66
CA PHE A 324 -14.26 3.56 5.09
C PHE A 324 -15.70 3.99 5.37
N ASN A 325 -16.21 4.99 4.65
CA ASN A 325 -17.59 5.42 4.82
C ASN A 325 -18.59 4.28 4.46
N MET A 326 -18.27 3.49 3.43
CA MET A 326 -19.05 2.30 3.08
C MET A 326 -19.01 1.24 4.17
N SER A 327 -17.86 0.99 4.79
CA SER A 327 -17.71 0.02 5.87
C SER A 327 -18.45 0.41 7.15
N ASP A 328 -18.58 1.72 7.40
CA ASP A 328 -19.29 2.26 8.57
C ASP A 328 -20.79 2.50 8.31
N SER A 329 -21.24 2.36 7.07
CA SER A 329 -22.64 2.51 6.69
C SER A 329 -23.48 1.29 7.09
N SER A 330 -24.82 1.44 7.03
CA SER A 330 -25.76 0.33 7.26
C SER A 330 -25.70 -0.78 6.19
N ILE A 331 -24.94 -0.55 5.09
CA ILE A 331 -24.78 -1.51 4.00
C ILE A 331 -23.98 -2.70 4.44
N ILE A 332 -22.98 -2.50 5.32
CA ILE A 332 -22.14 -3.58 5.86
C ILE A 332 -22.46 -3.71 7.35
N GLN A 333 -22.98 -4.87 7.74
CA GLN A 333 -23.21 -5.16 9.15
C GLN A 333 -21.86 -5.21 9.88
N LYS A 334 -21.79 -4.73 11.13
CA LYS A 334 -20.57 -4.77 11.94
C LYS A 334 -19.97 -6.18 12.02
N ASP A 335 -20.82 -7.19 12.12
CA ASP A 335 -20.42 -8.60 12.16
C ASP A 335 -19.81 -9.12 10.83
N ASP A 336 -20.06 -8.43 9.70
CA ASP A 336 -19.57 -8.80 8.37
C ASP A 336 -18.34 -7.99 7.94
N GLN A 337 -17.84 -7.07 8.78
CA GLN A 337 -16.70 -6.21 8.44
C GLN A 337 -15.41 -7.02 8.17
N SER A 338 -15.15 -8.07 8.94
CA SER A 338 -13.97 -8.91 8.74
C SER A 338 -14.01 -9.62 7.39
N GLU A 339 -15.17 -10.14 6.99
CA GLU A 339 -15.38 -10.77 5.69
C GLU A 339 -15.29 -9.76 4.54
N PHE A 340 -15.86 -8.57 4.71
CA PHE A 340 -15.78 -7.50 3.73
C PHE A 340 -14.32 -7.08 3.46
N PHE A 341 -13.54 -6.84 4.52
CA PHE A 341 -12.14 -6.45 4.36
C PHE A 341 -11.27 -7.59 3.84
N SER A 342 -11.52 -8.84 4.21
CA SER A 342 -10.78 -9.98 3.66
C SER A 342 -11.08 -10.20 2.16
N LEU A 343 -12.34 -10.05 1.74
CA LEU A 343 -12.73 -10.04 0.33
C LEU A 343 -12.07 -8.91 -0.45
N ARG A 344 -12.07 -7.71 0.13
CA ARG A 344 -11.38 -6.55 -0.43
C ARG A 344 -9.90 -6.82 -0.63
N GLU A 345 -9.19 -7.38 0.37
CA GLU A 345 -7.78 -7.76 0.24
C GLU A 345 -7.57 -8.82 -0.85
N GLY A 346 -8.42 -9.83 -0.91
CA GLY A 346 -8.36 -10.84 -1.97
C GLY A 346 -8.48 -10.23 -3.38
N ILE A 347 -9.45 -9.35 -3.59
CA ILE A 347 -9.68 -8.69 -4.88
C ILE A 347 -8.53 -7.73 -5.24
N LEU A 348 -8.03 -6.96 -4.28
CA LEU A 348 -6.88 -6.09 -4.48
C LEU A 348 -5.64 -6.88 -4.91
N ASN A 349 -5.37 -8.00 -4.24
CA ASN A 349 -4.22 -8.84 -4.57
C ASN A 349 -4.39 -9.59 -5.90
N LEU A 350 -5.61 -9.95 -6.30
CA LEU A 350 -5.88 -10.43 -7.66
C LEU A 350 -5.50 -9.37 -8.70
N GLY A 351 -5.84 -8.10 -8.49
CA GLY A 351 -5.41 -7.00 -9.35
C GLY A 351 -3.89 -6.90 -9.45
N ARG A 352 -3.18 -6.98 -8.32
CA ARG A 352 -1.72 -6.98 -8.29
C ARG A 352 -1.11 -8.17 -9.02
N ILE A 353 -1.64 -9.38 -8.83
CA ILE A 353 -1.18 -10.58 -9.53
C ILE A 353 -1.31 -10.39 -11.05
N VAL A 354 -2.48 -9.95 -11.52
CA VAL A 354 -2.70 -9.71 -12.96
C VAL A 354 -1.76 -8.64 -13.49
N SER A 355 -1.55 -7.54 -12.76
CA SER A 355 -0.63 -6.47 -13.19
C SER A 355 0.83 -6.93 -13.30
N TYR A 356 1.30 -7.73 -12.34
CA TYR A 356 2.65 -8.30 -12.41
C TYR A 356 2.76 -9.44 -13.44
N THR A 357 1.67 -10.14 -13.75
CA THR A 357 1.65 -11.11 -14.88
C THR A 357 1.83 -10.39 -16.21
N ILE A 358 1.20 -9.22 -16.40
CA ILE A 358 1.43 -8.37 -17.59
C ILE A 358 2.90 -7.95 -17.67
N LEU A 359 3.48 -7.52 -16.53
CA LEU A 359 4.88 -7.13 -16.46
C LEU A 359 5.83 -8.30 -16.73
N LEU A 360 5.51 -9.50 -16.22
CA LEU A 360 6.26 -10.73 -16.47
C LEU A 360 6.29 -11.08 -17.96
N ILE A 361 5.14 -11.06 -18.62
CA ILE A 361 5.04 -11.32 -20.06
C ILE A 361 5.89 -10.31 -20.87
N ALA A 362 5.83 -9.04 -20.48
CA ALA A 362 6.65 -8.00 -21.12
C ALA A 362 8.15 -8.22 -20.86
N GLY A 363 8.54 -8.67 -19.65
CA GLY A 363 9.94 -9.00 -19.31
C GLY A 363 10.47 -10.18 -20.10
N ILE A 364 9.71 -11.27 -20.22
CA ILE A 364 10.10 -12.47 -20.99
C ILE A 364 10.36 -12.13 -22.47
N SER A 365 9.58 -11.21 -23.04
CA SER A 365 9.77 -10.80 -24.42
C SER A 365 11.08 -10.06 -24.68
N SER A 366 11.73 -9.55 -23.62
CA SER A 366 12.96 -8.72 -23.66
C SER A 366 12.92 -7.55 -24.65
N ASN A 367 11.70 -7.12 -25.04
CA ASN A 367 11.45 -6.10 -26.05
C ASN A 367 10.94 -4.81 -25.41
N VAL A 368 11.61 -3.69 -25.69
CA VAL A 368 11.21 -2.36 -25.23
C VAL A 368 9.77 -2.01 -25.63
N VAL A 369 9.32 -2.46 -26.81
CA VAL A 369 7.94 -2.24 -27.27
C VAL A 369 6.94 -2.90 -26.35
N MET A 370 7.20 -4.13 -25.90
CA MET A 370 6.31 -4.84 -24.96
C MET A 370 6.29 -4.20 -23.56
N LEU A 371 7.42 -3.67 -23.10
CA LEU A 371 7.45 -2.88 -21.84
C LEU A 371 6.65 -1.60 -21.98
N ASN A 372 6.72 -0.92 -23.10
CA ASN A 372 5.90 0.26 -23.38
C ASN A 372 4.39 -0.09 -23.44
N PHE A 373 4.02 -1.22 -24.06
CA PHE A 373 2.65 -1.72 -24.03
C PHE A 373 2.18 -2.03 -22.58
N ALA A 374 3.00 -2.68 -21.76
CA ALA A 374 2.68 -2.93 -20.37
C ALA A 374 2.45 -1.60 -19.63
N LEU A 375 3.31 -0.61 -19.82
CA LEU A 375 3.18 0.72 -19.23
C LEU A 375 1.87 1.40 -19.65
N ILE A 376 1.48 1.33 -20.91
CA ILE A 376 0.22 1.87 -21.44
C ILE A 376 -0.98 1.16 -20.78
N ILE A 377 -1.02 -0.18 -20.83
CA ILE A 377 -2.15 -0.98 -20.30
C ILE A 377 -2.36 -0.70 -18.83
N LEU A 378 -1.28 -0.69 -18.04
CA LEU A 378 -1.34 -0.43 -16.62
C LEU A 378 -1.82 1.00 -16.34
N THR A 379 -1.34 1.99 -17.11
CA THR A 379 -1.75 3.40 -16.95
C THR A 379 -3.20 3.62 -17.39
N LEU A 380 -3.71 2.93 -18.41
CA LEU A 380 -5.10 3.01 -18.86
C LEU A 380 -6.11 2.47 -17.86
N SER A 381 -5.68 1.69 -16.86
CA SER A 381 -6.53 1.31 -15.73
C SER A 381 -6.97 2.51 -14.87
N ILE A 382 -6.19 3.60 -14.86
CA ILE A 382 -6.42 4.79 -14.02
C ILE A 382 -7.68 5.55 -14.44
N PRO A 383 -7.92 5.90 -15.72
CA PRO A 383 -9.17 6.52 -16.16
C PRO A 383 -10.41 5.68 -15.83
N LEU A 384 -10.33 4.36 -16.03
CA LEU A 384 -11.43 3.47 -15.69
C LEU A 384 -11.71 3.51 -14.18
N MET A 385 -10.68 3.50 -13.34
CA MET A 385 -10.83 3.64 -11.88
C MET A 385 -11.46 4.98 -11.51
N GLY A 386 -10.98 6.10 -12.07
CA GLY A 386 -11.53 7.44 -11.79
C GLY A 386 -12.99 7.57 -12.23
N TYR A 387 -13.34 6.98 -13.39
CA TYR A 387 -14.71 6.97 -13.91
C TYR A 387 -15.66 6.18 -13.00
N ILE A 388 -15.26 5.03 -12.49
CA ILE A 388 -16.09 4.23 -11.57
C ILE A 388 -16.18 4.90 -10.20
N LEU A 389 -15.06 5.44 -9.71
CA LEU A 389 -14.96 6.05 -8.39
C LEU A 389 -15.88 7.28 -8.24
N LYS A 390 -16.03 8.10 -9.30
CA LYS A 390 -16.95 9.27 -9.29
C LYS A 390 -18.41 8.89 -9.04
N ASP A 391 -18.81 7.65 -9.38
CA ASP A 391 -20.17 7.15 -9.27
C ASP A 391 -20.42 6.36 -7.98
N ILE A 392 -19.39 6.18 -7.14
CA ILE A 392 -19.54 5.64 -5.80
C ILE A 392 -19.96 6.76 -4.86
N GLU A 393 -21.07 6.56 -4.15
CA GLU A 393 -21.59 7.53 -3.19
C GLU A 393 -20.58 7.82 -2.08
N LYS A 394 -20.51 9.10 -1.68
CA LYS A 394 -19.85 9.50 -0.44
C LYS A 394 -20.85 9.29 0.69
N PHE A 395 -20.92 8.07 1.22
CA PHE A 395 -21.77 7.83 2.40
C PHE A 395 -21.34 8.80 3.50
N GLU A 396 -22.27 9.63 3.99
CA GLU A 396 -22.03 10.41 5.21
C GLU A 396 -22.00 9.42 6.37
N GLY A 397 -20.89 9.39 7.10
CA GLY A 397 -20.79 8.60 8.34
C GLY A 397 -21.95 9.02 9.27
N LYS A 398 -22.58 8.08 9.95
CA LYS A 398 -23.62 8.36 10.94
C LYS A 398 -23.13 9.49 11.85
N LYS A 399 -23.71 10.69 11.70
CA LYS A 399 -23.66 11.72 12.74
C LYS A 399 -24.23 11.04 13.99
N ASN A 400 -23.43 10.94 15.04
CA ASN A 400 -23.90 10.45 16.33
C ASN A 400 -25.14 11.25 16.72
N GLU A 401 -26.32 10.66 16.59
CA GLU A 401 -27.54 11.11 17.25
C GLU A 401 -27.43 10.79 18.76
N THR A 402 -26.48 11.42 19.42
CA THR A 402 -26.39 11.47 20.89
C THR A 402 -26.04 12.88 21.31
N SER A 403 -26.96 13.79 21.04
CA SER A 403 -27.10 15.04 21.77
C SER A 403 -28.57 15.45 21.73
N LYS A 404 -29.39 14.75 22.49
CA LYS A 404 -30.57 15.29 23.16
C LYS A 404 -30.58 14.80 24.59
#